data_2440c119203ce0547d2687bb9677bfec
#
_entry.id   2440c119203ce0547d2687bb9677bfec
#
_cell.length_a   1.000
_cell.length_b   1.000
_cell.length_c   1.000
_cell.angle_alpha   90.00
_cell.angle_beta   90.00
_cell.angle_gamma   90.00
#
_symmetry.space_group_name_H-M   'P 1'
#
loop_
_entity.id
_entity.type
_entity.pdbx_description
1 polymer ?
#
loop_
_entity_poly.entity_id
_entity_poly.type
_entity_poly.pdbx_seq_one_letter_code
_entity_poly.pdbx_strand_id
1 'polypeptide(L)'
;LLFSATVEGDFTSMGVQSPWADQGVTGLVGWETRSDELTRLADDISQIPGGKGLTGTGGGTLPIAGEIEVDEVFLEVSVPVISGLNFAEEVGISAGYRYSDYTTKGNGTSNSFDTDTWFAGVSWAVNDEIRLRVNQSTALRAPNVFDLYVGINTGLVDLSTGENGLFDPCASAPGVAPS
;
A
#
# COMPACT_ATOMS: atom_id res chain seq x y z
N LEU A 1 -16.32 3.95 1.52
CA LEU A 1 -16.55 5.39 1.70
C LEU A 1 -15.20 6.08 1.83
N LEU A 2 -15.02 7.26 1.19
CA LEU A 2 -13.80 8.05 1.32
C LEU A 2 -14.20 9.51 1.57
N PHE A 3 -13.54 10.13 2.54
CA PHE A 3 -13.61 11.56 2.78
C PHE A 3 -12.19 12.11 2.97
N SER A 4 -11.89 13.24 2.33
CA SER A 4 -10.61 13.91 2.48
C SER A 4 -10.79 15.42 2.60
N ALA A 5 -9.90 16.06 3.34
CA ALA A 5 -9.81 17.50 3.48
C ALA A 5 -8.34 17.92 3.44
N THR A 6 -8.03 18.95 2.65
CA THR A 6 -6.68 19.49 2.52
C THR A 6 -6.68 20.99 2.66
N VAL A 7 -5.61 21.51 3.24
CA VAL A 7 -5.31 22.94 3.30
C VAL A 7 -3.93 23.13 2.71
N GLU A 8 -3.85 24.01 1.72
CA GLU A 8 -2.60 24.39 1.07
C GLU A 8 -2.31 25.86 1.29
N GLY A 9 -1.06 26.21 1.50
CA GLY A 9 -0.62 27.59 1.71
C GLY A 9 0.65 27.89 0.93
N ASP A 10 0.68 29.10 0.35
CA ASP A 10 1.87 29.72 -0.21
C ASP A 10 2.33 30.82 0.75
N PHE A 11 3.56 30.71 1.23
CA PHE A 11 4.14 31.59 2.23
C PHE A 11 5.04 32.69 1.63
N THR A 12 5.04 32.85 0.31
CA THR A 12 5.78 33.89 -0.40
C THR A 12 5.48 35.28 0.14
N SER A 13 4.19 35.59 0.34
CA SER A 13 3.74 36.89 0.86
C SER A 13 4.16 37.17 2.32
N MET A 14 4.49 36.10 3.06
CA MET A 14 5.00 36.18 4.45
C MET A 14 6.53 36.30 4.49
N GLY A 15 7.21 36.28 3.34
CA GLY A 15 8.66 36.35 3.25
C GLY A 15 9.37 35.04 3.61
N VAL A 16 8.64 33.91 3.67
CA VAL A 16 9.23 32.59 3.91
C VAL A 16 9.73 32.04 2.59
N GLN A 17 10.87 32.51 2.16
CA GLN A 17 11.50 32.12 0.89
C GLN A 17 13.02 32.12 1.00
N SER A 18 13.68 31.36 0.11
CA SER A 18 15.13 31.45 -0.05
C SER A 18 15.54 32.81 -0.61
N PRO A 19 16.66 33.41 -0.18
CA PRO A 19 17.17 34.65 -0.74
C PRO A 19 17.50 34.58 -2.25
N TRP A 20 17.61 33.37 -2.79
CA TRP A 20 17.95 33.10 -4.19
C TRP A 20 16.78 32.53 -4.98
N ALA A 21 15.57 32.48 -4.42
CA ALA A 21 14.39 32.00 -5.08
C ALA A 21 13.36 33.10 -5.29
N ASP A 22 12.65 33.06 -6.40
CA ASP A 22 11.58 34.02 -6.74
C ASP A 22 10.25 33.64 -6.08
N GLN A 23 10.10 32.38 -5.64
CA GLN A 23 8.91 31.87 -4.98
C GLN A 23 9.23 31.43 -3.57
N GLY A 24 8.26 31.54 -2.68
CA GLY A 24 8.35 31.09 -1.31
C GLY A 24 8.06 29.60 -1.14
N VAL A 25 8.12 29.21 0.11
CA VAL A 25 7.76 27.84 0.53
C VAL A 25 6.27 27.63 0.34
N THR A 26 5.89 26.48 -0.21
CA THR A 26 4.50 26.01 -0.21
C THR A 26 4.36 24.82 0.73
N GLY A 27 3.26 24.75 1.43
CA GLY A 27 2.95 23.65 2.35
C GLY A 27 1.52 23.18 2.18
N LEU A 28 1.33 21.90 2.37
CA LEU A 28 0.02 21.27 2.35
C LEU A 28 -0.11 20.38 3.58
N VAL A 29 -1.25 20.46 4.26
CA VAL A 29 -1.64 19.53 5.30
C VAL A 29 -2.99 18.94 4.95
N GLY A 30 -3.15 17.65 5.15
CA GLY A 30 -4.39 16.97 4.84
C GLY A 30 -4.75 15.90 5.85
N TRP A 31 -6.02 15.58 5.83
CA TRP A 31 -6.61 14.46 6.55
C TRP A 31 -7.51 13.69 5.60
N GLU A 32 -7.47 12.36 5.70
CA GLU A 32 -8.29 11.46 4.92
C GLU A 32 -8.82 10.35 5.82
N THR A 33 -10.06 9.97 5.62
CA THR A 33 -10.63 8.76 6.21
C THR A 33 -11.27 7.91 5.13
N ARG A 34 -11.07 6.61 5.20
CA ARG A 34 -11.58 5.64 4.25
C ARG A 34 -12.08 4.38 4.95
N SER A 35 -13.20 3.86 4.49
CA SER A 35 -13.72 2.54 4.88
C SER A 35 -13.94 1.69 3.63
N ASP A 36 -13.33 0.53 3.62
CA ASP A 36 -13.46 -0.51 2.61
C ASP A 36 -14.06 -1.75 3.24
N GLU A 37 -15.22 -2.18 2.74
CA GLU A 37 -15.92 -3.39 3.19
C GLU A 37 -15.92 -4.43 2.06
N LEU A 38 -15.68 -5.68 2.42
CA LEU A 38 -15.80 -6.82 1.53
C LEU A 38 -16.69 -7.88 2.16
N THR A 39 -17.76 -8.23 1.46
CA THR A 39 -18.58 -9.40 1.79
C THR A 39 -18.65 -10.32 0.58
N ARG A 40 -18.13 -11.52 0.73
CA ARG A 40 -18.25 -12.59 -0.25
C ARG A 40 -19.04 -13.75 0.37
N LEU A 41 -20.19 -14.04 -0.19
CA LEU A 41 -20.99 -15.20 0.19
C LEU A 41 -20.64 -16.36 -0.74
N ALA A 42 -20.46 -17.53 -0.16
CA ALA A 42 -20.36 -18.78 -0.90
C ALA A 42 -21.68 -19.55 -0.72
N ASP A 43 -22.13 -20.23 -1.76
CA ASP A 43 -23.29 -21.13 -1.67
C ASP A 43 -22.99 -22.31 -0.75
N ASP A 44 -24.04 -22.92 -0.19
CA ASP A 44 -23.93 -23.99 0.80
C ASP A 44 -23.15 -25.20 0.29
N ILE A 45 -23.24 -25.48 -1.02
CA ILE A 45 -22.54 -26.60 -1.64
C ILE A 45 -21.05 -26.32 -1.75
N SER A 46 -20.68 -25.09 -2.08
CA SER A 46 -19.29 -24.67 -2.17
C SER A 46 -18.60 -24.60 -0.81
N GLN A 47 -19.33 -24.53 0.28
CA GLN A 47 -18.77 -24.48 1.65
C GLN A 47 -18.43 -25.86 2.23
N ILE A 48 -18.81 -26.96 1.56
CA ILE A 48 -18.59 -28.32 2.08
C ILE A 48 -17.09 -28.60 2.22
N PRO A 49 -16.60 -28.93 3.43
CA PRO A 49 -15.20 -29.27 3.63
C PRO A 49 -14.74 -30.48 2.79
N GLY A 50 -13.51 -30.43 2.32
CA GLY A 50 -12.89 -31.56 1.58
C GLY A 50 -13.21 -31.56 0.09
N GLY A 51 -13.63 -30.43 -0.48
CA GLY A 51 -13.71 -30.25 -1.94
C GLY A 51 -14.80 -31.07 -2.62
N LYS A 52 -15.78 -31.54 -1.88
CA LYS A 52 -16.95 -32.24 -2.43
C LYS A 52 -18.03 -31.27 -2.91
N GLY A 53 -17.64 -30.12 -3.43
CA GLY A 53 -18.55 -29.22 -4.13
C GLY A 53 -19.17 -29.89 -5.35
N LEU A 54 -20.04 -29.19 -6.05
CA LEU A 54 -20.87 -29.70 -7.16
C LEU A 54 -20.09 -30.48 -8.24
N THR A 55 -18.80 -30.21 -8.39
CA THR A 55 -17.93 -30.81 -9.37
C THR A 55 -16.99 -31.88 -8.79
N GLY A 56 -16.94 -32.04 -7.46
CA GLY A 56 -16.00 -32.93 -6.78
C GLY A 56 -14.52 -32.58 -6.91
N THR A 57 -14.22 -31.45 -7.54
CA THR A 57 -12.87 -30.94 -7.74
C THR A 57 -12.74 -29.57 -7.12
N GLY A 58 -11.75 -29.37 -6.27
CA GLY A 58 -11.47 -28.11 -5.60
C GLY A 58 -11.75 -28.12 -4.11
N GLY A 59 -11.17 -27.18 -3.40
CA GLY A 59 -11.41 -26.96 -1.97
C GLY A 59 -12.71 -26.26 -1.70
N GLY A 60 -13.21 -26.40 -0.47
CA GLY A 60 -14.35 -25.60 0.00
C GLY A 60 -14.05 -24.11 -0.07
N THR A 61 -15.02 -23.32 -0.48
CA THR A 61 -14.95 -21.86 -0.49
C THR A 61 -15.70 -21.32 0.72
N LEU A 62 -14.98 -20.70 1.64
CA LEU A 62 -15.59 -20.10 2.81
C LEU A 62 -16.09 -18.67 2.51
N PRO A 63 -17.19 -18.25 3.15
CA PRO A 63 -17.60 -16.86 3.10
C PRO A 63 -16.52 -15.97 3.72
N ILE A 64 -16.37 -14.76 3.18
CA ILE A 64 -15.45 -13.75 3.70
C ILE A 64 -16.29 -12.51 3.99
N ALA A 65 -16.13 -11.96 5.20
CA ALA A 65 -16.69 -10.67 5.56
C ALA A 65 -15.65 -9.92 6.40
N GLY A 66 -15.38 -8.69 6.03
CA GLY A 66 -14.49 -7.84 6.78
C GLY A 66 -14.51 -6.40 6.29
N GLU A 67 -14.03 -5.54 7.15
CA GLU A 67 -13.94 -4.10 6.97
C GLU A 67 -12.54 -3.62 7.33
N ILE A 68 -12.04 -2.65 6.59
CA ILE A 68 -10.83 -1.89 6.91
C ILE A 68 -11.20 -0.42 6.94
N GLU A 69 -11.01 0.20 8.08
CA GLU A 69 -11.08 1.64 8.28
C GLU A 69 -9.66 2.19 8.34
N VAL A 70 -9.44 3.32 7.70
CA VAL A 70 -8.13 3.99 7.66
C VAL A 70 -8.34 5.47 7.92
N ASP A 71 -7.62 5.99 8.92
CA ASP A 71 -7.54 7.40 9.21
C ASP A 71 -6.10 7.87 8.96
N GLU A 72 -5.93 8.86 8.09
CA GLU A 72 -4.63 9.33 7.65
C GLU A 72 -4.49 10.83 7.85
N VAL A 73 -3.31 11.24 8.30
CA VAL A 73 -2.88 12.64 8.27
C VAL A 73 -1.59 12.74 7.47
N PHE A 74 -1.46 13.79 6.68
CA PHE A 74 -0.27 13.99 5.86
C PHE A 74 0.11 15.46 5.77
N LEU A 75 1.40 15.66 5.61
CA LEU A 75 2.04 16.95 5.44
C LEU A 75 2.98 16.87 4.25
N GLU A 76 2.93 17.90 3.39
CA GLU A 76 3.87 18.05 2.30
C GLU A 76 4.42 19.48 2.30
N VAL A 77 5.69 19.62 1.95
CA VAL A 77 6.37 20.91 1.83
C VAL A 77 7.19 20.94 0.55
N SER A 78 7.13 22.06 -0.14
CA SER A 78 8.00 22.34 -1.28
C SER A 78 8.72 23.65 -1.06
N VAL A 79 10.02 23.62 -1.21
CA VAL A 79 10.94 24.73 -0.95
C VAL A 79 11.71 25.03 -2.22
N PRO A 80 11.33 26.06 -2.98
CA PRO A 80 12.19 26.65 -4.00
C PRO A 80 13.46 27.21 -3.34
N VAL A 81 14.63 26.78 -3.79
CA VAL A 81 15.92 27.15 -3.18
C VAL A 81 16.64 28.19 -4.03
N ILE A 82 16.65 27.99 -5.35
CA ILE A 82 17.36 28.84 -6.31
C ILE A 82 16.45 29.02 -7.52
N SER A 83 16.44 30.25 -8.09
CA SER A 83 15.80 30.58 -9.36
C SER A 83 16.70 31.46 -10.19
N GLY A 84 16.77 31.23 -11.51
CA GLY A 84 17.35 32.15 -12.51
C GLY A 84 18.87 32.31 -12.45
N LEU A 85 19.62 31.34 -11.90
CA LEU A 85 21.09 31.39 -11.92
C LEU A 85 21.66 30.52 -13.05
N ASN A 86 22.85 30.91 -13.55
CA ASN A 86 23.59 30.11 -14.53
C ASN A 86 23.84 28.70 -13.99
N PHE A 87 23.45 27.67 -14.75
CA PHE A 87 23.50 26.24 -14.40
C PHE A 87 22.60 25.85 -13.23
N ALA A 88 21.75 26.74 -12.75
CA ALA A 88 20.77 26.51 -11.71
C ALA A 88 19.50 27.34 -11.98
N GLU A 89 18.85 27.08 -13.12
CA GLU A 89 17.62 27.77 -13.54
C GLU A 89 16.54 27.59 -12.46
N GLU A 90 16.46 26.40 -11.90
CA GLU A 90 15.58 26.10 -10.80
C GLU A 90 16.18 24.99 -9.93
N VAL A 91 16.27 25.22 -8.62
CA VAL A 91 16.56 24.18 -7.63
C VAL A 91 15.46 24.19 -6.58
N GLY A 92 14.84 23.05 -6.37
CA GLY A 92 13.79 22.87 -5.38
C GLY A 92 13.98 21.60 -4.56
N ILE A 93 13.50 21.65 -3.33
CA ILE A 93 13.46 20.52 -2.41
C ILE A 93 12.00 20.26 -2.09
N SER A 94 11.61 18.99 -2.08
CA SER A 94 10.28 18.58 -1.63
C SER A 94 10.41 17.50 -0.57
N ALA A 95 9.52 17.51 0.41
CA ALA A 95 9.42 16.47 1.41
C ALA A 95 7.96 16.28 1.82
N GLY A 96 7.62 15.07 2.23
CA GLY A 96 6.31 14.77 2.76
C GLY A 96 6.36 13.62 3.76
N TYR A 97 5.39 13.63 4.63
CA TYR A 97 5.19 12.62 5.66
C TYR A 97 3.72 12.30 5.77
N ARG A 98 3.39 11.01 5.89
CA ARG A 98 2.04 10.50 6.08
C ARG A 98 2.04 9.51 7.22
N TYR A 99 1.13 9.70 8.16
CA TYR A 99 0.81 8.76 9.21
C TYR A 99 -0.57 8.18 8.95
N SER A 100 -0.70 6.87 9.03
CA SER A 100 -1.94 6.13 8.76
C SER A 100 -2.22 5.19 9.92
N ASP A 101 -3.42 5.30 10.48
CA ASP A 101 -3.96 4.37 11.48
C ASP A 101 -5.00 3.47 10.82
N TYR A 102 -4.82 2.16 10.98
CA TYR A 102 -5.66 1.14 10.38
C TYR A 102 -6.43 0.41 11.46
N THR A 103 -7.73 0.31 11.31
CA THR A 103 -8.59 -0.57 12.09
C THR A 103 -9.22 -1.59 11.16
N THR A 104 -9.03 -2.87 11.47
CA THR A 104 -9.55 -3.99 10.68
C THR A 104 -10.53 -4.79 11.51
N LYS A 105 -11.68 -5.13 10.93
CA LYS A 105 -12.75 -5.89 11.58
C LYS A 105 -13.16 -7.04 10.67
N GLY A 106 -13.24 -8.25 11.20
CA GLY A 106 -13.72 -9.42 10.47
C GLY A 106 -13.66 -10.68 11.29
N ASN A 107 -14.53 -11.64 10.99
CA ASN A 107 -14.63 -12.92 11.69
C ASN A 107 -14.76 -12.79 13.23
N GLY A 108 -15.41 -11.72 13.70
CA GLY A 108 -15.57 -11.43 15.14
C GLY A 108 -14.32 -10.90 15.83
N THR A 109 -13.27 -10.57 15.09
CA THR A 109 -12.02 -10.03 15.61
C THR A 109 -11.81 -8.61 15.10
N SER A 110 -11.25 -7.75 15.94
CA SER A 110 -10.80 -6.41 15.54
C SER A 110 -9.32 -6.25 15.88
N ASN A 111 -8.55 -5.72 14.96
CA ASN A 111 -7.13 -5.41 15.14
C ASN A 111 -6.86 -4.00 14.63
N SER A 112 -5.87 -3.34 15.23
CA SER A 112 -5.39 -2.04 14.77
C SER A 112 -3.88 -2.05 14.64
N PHE A 113 -3.38 -1.29 13.70
CA PHE A 113 -1.95 -1.04 13.50
C PHE A 113 -1.76 0.31 12.82
N ASP A 114 -0.64 0.92 13.05
CA ASP A 114 -0.26 2.19 12.45
C ASP A 114 0.94 2.03 11.52
N THR A 115 1.06 2.96 10.61
CA THR A 115 2.18 3.00 9.67
C THR A 115 2.56 4.44 9.37
N ASP A 116 3.82 4.65 9.06
CA ASP A 116 4.30 5.92 8.55
C ASP A 116 5.04 5.75 7.22
N THR A 117 4.89 6.74 6.38
CA THR A 117 5.61 6.84 5.11
C THR A 117 6.12 8.25 4.92
N TRP A 118 7.24 8.37 4.25
CA TRP A 118 7.83 9.67 3.94
C TRP A 118 8.47 9.66 2.57
N PHE A 119 8.62 10.85 2.02
CA PHE A 119 9.46 11.07 0.85
C PHE A 119 10.28 12.34 1.02
N ALA A 120 11.41 12.38 0.36
CA ALA A 120 12.22 13.57 0.18
C ALA A 120 12.81 13.58 -1.23
N GLY A 121 12.84 14.74 -1.85
CA GLY A 121 13.29 14.88 -3.21
C GLY A 121 13.99 16.20 -3.47
N VAL A 122 14.87 16.19 -4.46
CA VAL A 122 15.53 17.36 -4.99
C VAL A 122 15.31 17.38 -6.49
N SER A 123 14.89 18.54 -6.99
CA SER A 123 14.83 18.83 -8.42
C SER A 123 15.84 19.92 -8.76
N TRP A 124 16.60 19.73 -9.84
CA TRP A 124 17.57 20.69 -10.32
C TRP A 124 17.44 20.83 -11.84
N ALA A 125 16.89 21.94 -12.28
CA ALA A 125 16.96 22.37 -13.67
C ALA A 125 18.28 23.11 -13.90
N VAL A 126 19.16 22.48 -14.66
CA VAL A 126 20.46 23.07 -15.01
C VAL A 126 20.26 24.23 -16.00
N ASN A 127 19.35 24.03 -16.94
CA ASN A 127 18.87 24.98 -17.95
C ASN A 127 17.48 24.54 -18.42
N ASP A 128 16.92 25.22 -19.44
CA ASP A 128 15.61 24.90 -20.01
C ASP A 128 15.48 23.48 -20.59
N GLU A 129 16.63 22.86 -20.94
CA GLU A 129 16.66 21.56 -21.62
C GLU A 129 16.95 20.39 -20.67
N ILE A 130 17.70 20.63 -19.58
CA ILE A 130 18.21 19.57 -18.70
C ILE A 130 17.68 19.76 -17.29
N ARG A 131 16.92 18.78 -16.82
CA ARG A 131 16.43 18.69 -15.43
C ARG A 131 16.78 17.35 -14.81
N LEU A 132 17.42 17.40 -13.66
CA LEU A 132 17.76 16.24 -12.83
C LEU A 132 16.78 16.16 -11.65
N ARG A 133 16.39 14.94 -11.29
CA ARG A 133 15.55 14.69 -10.11
C ARG A 133 16.06 13.49 -9.35
N VAL A 134 16.17 13.64 -8.05
CA VAL A 134 16.52 12.57 -7.12
C VAL A 134 15.44 12.52 -6.07
N ASN A 135 14.84 11.34 -5.87
CA ASN A 135 13.82 11.12 -4.86
C ASN A 135 14.15 9.88 -4.05
N GLN A 136 13.89 9.96 -2.76
CA GLN A 136 13.90 8.82 -1.86
C GLN A 136 12.56 8.78 -1.12
N SER A 137 11.97 7.60 -1.02
CA SER A 137 10.71 7.41 -0.32
C SER A 137 10.64 6.04 0.34
N THR A 138 9.84 5.95 1.40
CA THR A 138 9.35 4.68 1.91
C THR A 138 7.98 4.42 1.33
N ALA A 139 7.73 3.18 0.93
CA ALA A 139 6.43 2.75 0.46
C ALA A 139 5.98 1.55 1.29
N LEU A 140 4.73 1.57 1.71
CA LEU A 140 4.10 0.48 2.43
C LEU A 140 2.85 0.04 1.66
N ARG A 141 2.64 -1.27 1.58
CA ARG A 141 1.39 -1.84 1.12
C ARG A 141 0.64 -2.38 2.33
N ALA A 142 -0.47 -1.73 2.69
CA ALA A 142 -1.39 -2.29 3.67
C ALA A 142 -2.07 -3.55 3.09
N PRO A 143 -2.32 -4.57 3.93
CA PRO A 143 -3.11 -5.73 3.54
C PRO A 143 -4.54 -5.30 3.22
N ASN A 144 -5.18 -5.95 2.25
CA ASN A 144 -6.59 -5.74 1.97
C ASN A 144 -7.47 -6.72 2.78
N VAL A 145 -8.80 -6.52 2.76
CA VAL A 145 -9.75 -7.38 3.50
C VAL A 145 -9.60 -8.86 3.12
N PHE A 146 -9.35 -9.15 1.85
CA PHE A 146 -9.15 -10.52 1.40
C PHE A 146 -7.87 -11.12 1.97
N ASP A 147 -6.76 -10.36 1.99
CA ASP A 147 -5.48 -10.81 2.54
C ASP A 147 -5.60 -11.18 4.04
N LEU A 148 -6.44 -10.43 4.79
CA LEU A 148 -6.58 -10.59 6.22
C LEU A 148 -7.59 -11.69 6.63
N TYR A 149 -8.69 -11.81 5.87
CA TYR A 149 -9.85 -12.61 6.28
C TYR A 149 -10.17 -13.78 5.35
N VAL A 150 -9.34 -14.02 4.34
CA VAL A 150 -9.45 -15.25 3.56
C VAL A 150 -9.21 -16.45 4.48
N GLY A 151 -10.19 -17.34 4.57
CA GLY A 151 -10.04 -18.59 5.31
C GLY A 151 -9.04 -19.53 4.65
N ILE A 152 -8.75 -20.65 5.32
CA ILE A 152 -7.90 -21.69 4.76
C ILE A 152 -8.56 -22.22 3.48
N ASN A 153 -7.91 -21.98 2.36
CA ASN A 153 -8.30 -22.51 1.06
C ASN A 153 -7.42 -23.71 0.72
N THR A 154 -8.06 -24.78 0.30
CA THR A 154 -7.35 -25.92 -0.30
C THR A 154 -7.27 -25.70 -1.80
N GLY A 155 -6.08 -25.60 -2.35
CA GLY A 155 -5.81 -25.54 -3.78
C GLY A 155 -5.30 -26.89 -4.29
N LEU A 156 -5.49 -27.14 -5.56
CA LEU A 156 -4.77 -28.22 -6.25
C LEU A 156 -3.35 -27.70 -6.49
N VAL A 157 -2.39 -28.32 -5.85
CA VAL A 157 -0.98 -28.10 -6.17
C VAL A 157 -0.69 -28.93 -7.42
N ASP A 158 -0.18 -28.28 -8.46
CA ASP A 158 0.34 -29.01 -9.61
C ASP A 158 1.64 -29.70 -9.17
N LEU A 159 1.52 -31.00 -8.95
CA LEU A 159 2.64 -31.88 -8.61
C LEU A 159 3.43 -32.26 -9.87
N SER A 160 3.59 -31.35 -10.80
CA SER A 160 4.27 -31.60 -12.04
C SER A 160 5.76 -31.84 -11.81
N THR A 161 6.14 -33.06 -12.16
CA THR A 161 7.40 -33.44 -12.79
C THR A 161 8.64 -33.55 -11.91
N GLY A 162 8.64 -34.53 -11.02
CA GLY A 162 9.86 -35.34 -10.87
C GLY A 162 9.93 -36.35 -12.04
N GLU A 163 11.07 -36.90 -12.33
CA GLU A 163 11.32 -37.90 -13.41
C GLU A 163 10.36 -39.11 -13.43
N ASN A 164 9.46 -39.22 -12.45
CA ASN A 164 8.40 -40.24 -12.31
C ASN A 164 6.99 -39.64 -12.15
N GLY A 165 6.76 -38.41 -12.52
CA GLY A 165 5.42 -37.84 -12.75
C GLY A 165 4.64 -37.34 -11.54
N LEU A 166 5.05 -37.61 -10.31
CA LEU A 166 4.40 -37.14 -9.09
C LEU A 166 5.46 -36.85 -8.04
N PHE A 167 5.73 -35.61 -7.79
CA PHE A 167 6.56 -35.15 -6.67
C PHE A 167 5.71 -34.36 -5.69
N ASP A 168 5.42 -34.97 -4.54
CA ASP A 168 4.87 -34.26 -3.39
C ASP A 168 6.03 -33.81 -2.51
N PRO A 169 6.31 -32.49 -2.39
CA PRO A 169 7.42 -32.01 -1.54
C PRO A 169 7.20 -32.32 -0.05
N CYS A 170 5.96 -32.67 0.34
CA CYS A 170 5.60 -33.07 1.69
C CYS A 170 5.51 -34.60 1.86
N ALA A 171 5.59 -35.36 0.78
CA ALA A 171 5.62 -36.81 0.85
C ALA A 171 6.97 -37.28 1.38
N SER A 172 6.95 -38.00 2.47
CA SER A 172 8.13 -38.74 2.93
C SER A 172 8.60 -39.67 1.82
N ALA A 173 9.91 -39.82 1.66
CA ALA A 173 10.46 -40.82 0.76
C ALA A 173 9.82 -42.22 1.01
N PRO A 174 9.62 -43.06 -0.02
CA PRO A 174 9.01 -44.38 0.18
C PRO A 174 9.67 -45.14 1.31
N GLY A 175 8.91 -45.44 2.38
CA GLY A 175 9.39 -46.13 3.56
C GLY A 175 9.68 -45.26 4.81
N VAL A 176 9.46 -43.94 4.75
CA VAL A 176 9.56 -43.08 5.90
C VAL A 176 8.14 -42.72 6.38
N ALA A 177 7.81 -43.04 7.61
CA ALA A 177 6.52 -42.65 8.19
C ALA A 177 6.46 -41.12 8.34
N PRO A 178 5.30 -40.46 8.09
CA PRO A 178 5.13 -39.06 8.34
C PRO A 178 5.40 -38.75 9.81
N SER A 179 6.20 -37.72 10.06
CA SER A 179 6.52 -37.21 11.39
C SER A 179 5.35 -36.40 11.96
#